data_3c72a3ef1425a89a3ce357caef1c0699
#
_entry.id   3c72a3ef1425a89a3ce357caef1c0699
#
_cell.length_a   1.000
_cell.length_b   1.000
_cell.length_c   1.000
_cell.angle_alpha   90.00
_cell.angle_beta   90.00
_cell.angle_gamma   90.00
#
_symmetry.space_group_name_H-M   'P 1'
#
loop_
_entity.id
_entity.type
_entity.pdbx_description
1 polymer ?
#
loop_
_entity_poly.entity_id
_entity_poly.type
_entity_poly.pdbx_seq_one_letter_code
_entity_poly.pdbx_strand_id
1 'polypeptide(L)'
;MLEATWNQDEKKVAKYIEEAHLDTSILTYNNENALSYTISIAYMYARNYYTIVREMPNGKGYADMVLIPKDDKPAMIIELKWNQDVETAITQIKEKKYPKVLEEYKDNLLIVGITYDKKTKKHICRIEKMN
;
A
#
# COMPACT_ATOMS: atom_id res chain seq x y z
N MET A 1 -3.95 -2.41 11.70
CA MET A 1 -3.42 -2.04 10.39
C MET A 1 -4.40 -1.28 9.52
N LEU A 2 -5.55 -1.85 9.22
CA LEU A 2 -6.55 -1.16 8.39
C LEU A 2 -7.04 0.13 9.01
N GLU A 3 -7.37 0.10 10.28
CA GLU A 3 -7.87 1.28 10.97
C GLU A 3 -6.87 2.43 10.93
N ALA A 4 -5.59 2.12 11.12
CA ALA A 4 -4.53 3.11 11.00
C ALA A 4 -4.46 3.69 9.59
N THR A 5 -4.65 2.84 8.57
CA THR A 5 -4.65 3.29 7.18
C THR A 5 -5.84 4.21 6.92
N TRP A 6 -7.03 3.83 7.37
CA TRP A 6 -8.23 4.65 7.19
C TRP A 6 -8.10 6.01 7.87
N ASN A 7 -7.42 6.07 9.01
CA ASN A 7 -7.18 7.29 9.76
C ASN A 7 -5.96 8.08 9.27
N GLN A 8 -5.32 7.61 8.21
CA GLN A 8 -4.11 8.22 7.65
C GLN A 8 -2.98 8.35 8.68
N ASP A 9 -2.90 7.40 9.59
CA ASP A 9 -1.85 7.34 10.61
C ASP A 9 -0.62 6.63 10.04
N GLU A 10 0.16 7.38 9.29
CA GLU A 10 1.31 6.88 8.55
C GLU A 10 2.36 6.20 9.43
N LYS A 11 2.62 6.78 10.58
CA LYS A 11 3.62 6.23 11.51
C LYS A 11 3.17 4.90 12.09
N LYS A 12 1.89 4.78 12.40
CA LYS A 12 1.34 3.54 12.94
C LYS A 12 1.32 2.44 11.90
N VAL A 13 1.00 2.77 10.64
CA VAL A 13 1.06 1.82 9.53
C VAL A 13 2.49 1.31 9.37
N ALA A 14 3.47 2.22 9.34
CA ALA A 14 4.87 1.82 9.23
C ALA A 14 5.30 0.90 10.37
N LYS A 15 4.82 1.16 11.59
CA LYS A 15 5.13 0.33 12.75
C LYS A 15 4.56 -1.07 12.61
N TYR A 16 3.32 -1.20 12.13
CA TYR A 16 2.72 -2.51 11.90
C TYR A 16 3.48 -3.30 10.84
N ILE A 17 3.96 -2.63 9.81
CA ILE A 17 4.78 -3.28 8.78
C ILE A 17 6.10 -3.76 9.36
N GLU A 18 6.73 -2.96 10.23
CA GLU A 18 7.94 -3.39 10.92
C GLU A 18 7.70 -4.66 11.73
N GLU A 19 6.58 -4.73 12.44
CA GLU A 19 6.23 -5.91 13.22
C GLU A 19 6.02 -7.13 12.31
N ALA A 20 5.33 -6.95 11.18
CA ALA A 20 5.14 -8.04 10.22
C ALA A 20 6.46 -8.48 9.61
N HIS A 21 7.39 -7.54 9.37
CA HIS A 21 8.72 -7.86 8.86
C HIS A 21 9.50 -8.75 9.82
N LEU A 22 9.35 -8.54 11.13
CA LEU A 22 10.02 -9.38 12.12
C LEU A 22 9.53 -10.83 12.10
N ASP A 23 8.33 -11.06 11.59
CA ASP A 23 7.77 -12.40 11.48
C ASP A 23 8.19 -13.12 10.20
N THR A 24 8.93 -12.43 9.32
CA THR A 24 9.43 -13.03 8.08
C THR A 24 10.95 -13.25 8.19
N SER A 25 11.51 -14.06 7.29
CA SER A 25 12.95 -14.28 7.29
C SER A 25 13.68 -13.03 6.82
N ILE A 26 14.42 -12.41 7.73
CA ILE A 26 15.21 -11.21 7.44
C ILE A 26 16.27 -11.49 6.38
N LEU A 27 16.76 -12.72 6.32
CA LEU A 27 17.82 -13.09 5.38
C LEU A 27 17.41 -12.95 3.93
N THR A 28 16.10 -12.97 3.65
CA THR A 28 15.57 -12.86 2.29
C THR A 28 14.93 -11.51 2.01
N TYR A 29 14.99 -10.56 2.94
CA TYR A 29 14.36 -9.26 2.80
C TYR A 29 15.27 -8.30 2.02
N ASN A 30 15.42 -8.57 0.75
CA ASN A 30 16.40 -7.89 -0.09
C ASN A 30 15.85 -7.29 -1.38
N ASN A 31 14.53 -7.32 -1.59
CA ASN A 31 13.93 -6.79 -2.81
C ASN A 31 12.46 -6.44 -2.61
N GLU A 32 11.88 -5.84 -3.66
CA GLU A 32 10.50 -5.40 -3.64
C GLU A 32 9.50 -6.55 -3.48
N ASN A 33 9.84 -7.76 -3.95
CA ASN A 33 8.97 -8.92 -3.77
C ASN A 33 8.84 -9.31 -2.30
N ALA A 34 9.95 -9.25 -1.56
CA ALA A 34 9.92 -9.51 -0.12
C ALA A 34 9.08 -8.46 0.61
N LEU A 35 9.21 -7.19 0.22
CA LEU A 35 8.40 -6.12 0.75
C LEU A 35 6.92 -6.38 0.48
N SER A 36 6.57 -6.75 -0.75
CA SER A 36 5.20 -7.06 -1.13
C SER A 36 4.61 -8.17 -0.27
N TYR A 37 5.41 -9.22 0.00
CA TYR A 37 5.00 -10.33 0.86
C TYR A 37 4.71 -9.85 2.29
N THR A 38 5.59 -9.02 2.83
CA THR A 38 5.43 -8.46 4.18
C THR A 38 4.16 -7.61 4.27
N ILE A 39 3.91 -6.78 3.26
CA ILE A 39 2.71 -5.95 3.22
C ILE A 39 1.45 -6.82 3.14
N SER A 40 1.49 -7.91 2.38
CA SER A 40 0.36 -8.83 2.29
C SER A 40 0.04 -9.45 3.65
N ILE A 41 1.05 -9.78 4.44
CA ILE A 41 0.86 -10.28 5.80
C ILE A 41 0.23 -9.20 6.68
N ALA A 42 0.76 -7.98 6.59
CA ALA A 42 0.27 -6.86 7.41
C ALA A 42 -1.21 -6.54 7.14
N TYR A 43 -1.66 -6.74 5.90
CA TYR A 43 -3.05 -6.51 5.52
C TYR A 43 -3.89 -7.79 5.46
N MET A 44 -3.48 -8.82 6.16
CA MET A 44 -4.16 -10.12 6.13
C MET A 44 -5.66 -10.02 6.41
N TYR A 45 -6.05 -9.19 7.37
CA TYR A 45 -7.46 -9.02 7.73
C TYR A 45 -8.26 -8.16 6.76
N ALA A 46 -7.60 -7.56 5.77
CA ALA A 46 -8.28 -6.70 4.81
C ALA A 46 -9.36 -7.44 4.02
N ARG A 47 -9.22 -8.76 3.86
CA ARG A 47 -10.19 -9.57 3.12
C ARG A 47 -11.59 -9.52 3.71
N ASN A 48 -11.72 -9.20 4.98
CA ASN A 48 -13.03 -9.06 5.63
C ASN A 48 -13.80 -7.83 5.12
N TYR A 49 -13.09 -6.85 4.59
CA TYR A 49 -13.66 -5.56 4.20
C TYR A 49 -13.46 -5.24 2.72
N TYR A 50 -12.57 -5.96 2.05
CA TYR A 50 -12.13 -5.62 0.70
C TYR A 50 -11.99 -6.86 -0.17
N THR A 51 -12.19 -6.65 -1.48
CA THR A 51 -11.64 -7.54 -2.49
C THR A 51 -10.24 -7.01 -2.79
N ILE A 52 -9.24 -7.85 -2.63
CA ILE A 52 -7.84 -7.46 -2.82
C ILE A 52 -7.37 -7.95 -4.19
N VAL A 53 -6.93 -7.02 -5.04
CA VAL A 53 -6.40 -7.34 -6.36
C VAL A 53 -4.95 -6.89 -6.40
N ARG A 54 -4.04 -7.81 -6.73
CA ARG A 54 -2.62 -7.52 -6.85
C ARG A 54 -2.27 -7.31 -8.31
N GLU A 55 -1.39 -6.32 -8.57
CA GLU A 55 -0.92 -6.01 -9.91
C GLU A 55 -2.05 -5.68 -10.88
N MET A 56 -3.01 -4.87 -10.42
CA MET A 56 -4.12 -4.46 -11.28
C MET A 56 -3.67 -3.41 -12.30
N PRO A 57 -4.03 -3.56 -13.59
CA PRO A 57 -3.74 -2.53 -14.59
C PRO A 57 -4.38 -1.19 -14.23
N ASN A 58 -3.63 -0.10 -14.34
CA ASN A 58 -4.12 1.23 -13.99
C ASN A 58 -3.73 2.29 -15.05
N GLY A 59 -3.87 1.96 -16.32
CA GLY A 59 -3.62 2.88 -17.42
C GLY A 59 -2.23 2.75 -18.01
N LYS A 60 -1.19 3.23 -17.31
CA LYS A 60 0.19 3.18 -17.80
C LYS A 60 1.03 2.06 -17.20
N GLY A 61 0.41 1.11 -16.52
CA GLY A 61 1.11 0.03 -15.87
C GLY A 61 0.21 -0.65 -14.88
N TYR A 62 0.76 -1.05 -13.73
CA TYR A 62 0.01 -1.78 -12.72
C TYR A 62 0.14 -1.09 -11.37
N ALA A 63 -0.95 -1.04 -10.61
CA ALA A 63 -0.88 -0.76 -9.19
C ALA A 63 -0.43 -2.05 -8.49
N ASP A 64 0.46 -1.94 -7.51
CA ASP A 64 0.94 -3.13 -6.82
C ASP A 64 -0.18 -3.84 -6.08
N MET A 65 -1.10 -3.09 -5.49
CA MET A 65 -2.24 -3.66 -4.79
C MET A 65 -3.39 -2.66 -4.82
N VAL A 66 -4.59 -3.17 -5.12
CA VAL A 66 -5.81 -2.38 -5.11
C VAL A 66 -6.81 -3.07 -4.18
N LEU A 67 -7.38 -2.31 -3.26
CA LEU A 67 -8.38 -2.81 -2.32
C LEU A 67 -9.71 -2.18 -2.63
N ILE A 68 -10.64 -3.01 -3.12
CA ILE A 68 -11.99 -2.59 -3.51
C ILE A 68 -12.93 -2.89 -2.35
N PRO A 69 -13.58 -1.87 -1.76
CA PRO A 69 -14.38 -2.09 -0.56
C PRO A 69 -15.63 -2.92 -0.86
N LYS A 70 -15.98 -3.78 0.07
CA LYS A 70 -17.24 -4.55 0.02
C LYS A 70 -18.38 -3.75 0.61
N ASP A 71 -18.08 -2.66 1.29
CA ASP A 71 -19.03 -1.86 2.05
C ASP A 71 -18.65 -0.38 1.93
N ASP A 72 -18.86 0.39 2.97
CA ASP A 72 -18.67 1.84 2.98
C ASP A 72 -17.22 2.30 3.28
N LYS A 73 -16.26 1.39 3.32
CA LYS A 73 -14.87 1.74 3.58
C LYS A 73 -14.23 2.43 2.38
N PRO A 74 -13.19 3.23 2.57
CA PRO A 74 -12.50 3.85 1.44
C PRO A 74 -11.81 2.80 0.58
N ALA A 75 -11.84 3.00 -0.74
CA ALA A 75 -11.01 2.20 -1.65
C ALA A 75 -9.56 2.61 -1.45
N MET A 76 -8.63 1.72 -1.74
CA MET A 76 -7.21 1.99 -1.53
C MET A 76 -6.37 1.51 -2.71
N ILE A 77 -5.40 2.33 -3.09
CA ILE A 77 -4.35 1.94 -4.03
C ILE A 77 -3.04 1.96 -3.25
N ILE A 78 -2.32 0.85 -3.26
CA ILE A 78 -1.05 0.73 -2.56
C ILE A 78 0.07 0.54 -3.56
N GLU A 79 1.07 1.40 -3.50
CA GLU A 79 2.27 1.33 -4.33
C GLU A 79 3.48 1.09 -3.43
N LEU A 80 4.28 0.10 -3.79
CA LEU A 80 5.45 -0.31 -3.02
C LEU A 80 6.72 0.09 -3.75
N LYS A 81 7.69 0.59 -3.00
CA LYS A 81 9.02 0.89 -3.54
C LYS A 81 10.08 0.33 -2.61
N TRP A 82 11.14 -0.17 -3.22
CA TRP A 82 12.28 -0.72 -2.49
C TRP A 82 13.45 0.25 -2.60
N ASN A 83 13.91 0.72 -1.45
CA ASN A 83 15.08 1.61 -1.37
C ASN A 83 14.95 2.86 -2.24
N GLN A 84 13.73 3.41 -2.33
CA GLN A 84 13.44 4.66 -3.02
C GLN A 84 12.65 5.57 -2.08
N ASP A 85 12.58 6.85 -2.46
CA ASP A 85 11.80 7.83 -1.71
C ASP A 85 10.31 7.48 -1.76
N VAL A 86 9.63 7.56 -0.62
CA VAL A 86 8.20 7.26 -0.54
C VAL A 86 7.38 8.23 -1.43
N GLU A 87 7.84 9.45 -1.63
CA GLU A 87 7.17 10.40 -2.52
C GLU A 87 7.13 9.90 -3.95
N THR A 88 8.10 9.09 -4.36
CA THR A 88 8.08 8.46 -5.68
C THR A 88 6.87 7.55 -5.84
N ALA A 89 6.54 6.78 -4.80
CA ALA A 89 5.36 5.91 -4.84
C ALA A 89 4.07 6.73 -4.99
N ILE A 90 3.93 7.78 -4.20
CA ILE A 90 2.74 8.65 -4.26
C ILE A 90 2.64 9.32 -5.62
N THR A 91 3.74 9.85 -6.13
CA THR A 91 3.77 10.50 -7.43
C THR A 91 3.36 9.56 -8.55
N GLN A 92 3.83 8.31 -8.51
CA GLN A 92 3.46 7.32 -9.51
C GLN A 92 1.95 7.03 -9.50
N ILE A 93 1.35 6.92 -8.32
CA ILE A 93 -0.10 6.73 -8.24
C ILE A 93 -0.83 7.92 -8.86
N LYS A 94 -0.39 9.13 -8.57
CA LYS A 94 -1.03 10.35 -9.08
C LYS A 94 -0.86 10.53 -10.59
N GLU A 95 0.29 10.14 -11.13
CA GLU A 95 0.57 10.26 -12.56
C GLU A 95 -0.12 9.19 -13.38
N LYS A 96 -0.32 8.00 -12.81
CA LYS A 96 -1.04 6.93 -13.46
C LYS A 96 -2.52 7.16 -13.29
N LYS A 97 -3.30 6.75 -14.28
CA LYS A 97 -4.75 6.71 -14.11
C LYS A 97 -5.07 5.56 -13.17
N TYR A 98 -5.87 5.83 -12.15
CA TYR A 98 -6.32 4.73 -11.29
C TYR A 98 -7.18 3.76 -12.09
N PRO A 99 -7.29 2.48 -11.64
CA PRO A 99 -8.08 1.48 -12.36
C PRO A 99 -9.52 1.94 -12.56
N LYS A 100 -10.07 1.65 -13.73
CA LYS A 100 -11.42 2.06 -14.08
C LYS A 100 -12.45 1.57 -13.06
N VAL A 101 -12.23 0.40 -12.49
CA VAL A 101 -13.10 -0.17 -11.47
C VAL A 101 -13.24 0.72 -10.23
N LEU A 102 -12.26 1.62 -10.00
CA LEU A 102 -12.28 2.52 -8.84
C LEU A 102 -12.93 3.88 -9.12
N GLU A 103 -13.39 4.13 -10.33
CA GLU A 103 -14.02 5.42 -10.65
C GLU A 103 -15.20 5.75 -9.75
N GLU A 104 -16.01 4.74 -9.40
CA GLU A 104 -17.14 4.95 -8.51
C GLU A 104 -16.74 5.28 -7.07
N TYR A 105 -15.46 5.08 -6.72
CA TYR A 105 -14.94 5.34 -5.39
C TYR A 105 -14.05 6.59 -5.32
N LYS A 106 -13.96 7.36 -6.40
CA LYS A 106 -13.01 8.47 -6.50
C LYS A 106 -13.13 9.51 -5.39
N ASP A 107 -14.32 9.66 -4.81
CA ASP A 107 -14.55 10.61 -3.72
C ASP A 107 -14.21 10.01 -2.35
N ASN A 108 -13.86 8.74 -2.29
CA ASN A 108 -13.49 8.06 -1.07
C ASN A 108 -12.37 7.06 -1.38
N LEU A 109 -11.26 7.60 -1.84
CA LEU A 109 -10.10 6.82 -2.29
C LEU A 109 -8.85 7.28 -1.58
N LEU A 110 -8.15 6.35 -0.95
CA LEU A 110 -6.85 6.61 -0.32
C LEU A 110 -5.75 6.06 -1.20
N ILE A 111 -4.69 6.84 -1.34
CA ILE A 111 -3.47 6.38 -1.99
C ILE A 111 -2.40 6.18 -0.91
N VAL A 112 -1.74 5.03 -0.95
CA VAL A 112 -0.80 4.60 0.08
C VAL A 112 0.52 4.26 -0.58
N GLY A 113 1.56 5.01 -0.23
CA GLY A 113 2.92 4.71 -0.67
C GLY A 113 3.69 4.11 0.49
N ILE A 114 4.39 3.01 0.22
CA ILE A 114 5.20 2.33 1.23
C ILE A 114 6.56 2.03 0.62
N THR A 115 7.62 2.37 1.34
CA THR A 115 8.97 2.06 0.91
C THR A 115 9.78 1.48 2.08
N TYR A 116 10.80 0.71 1.74
CA TYR A 116 11.79 0.24 2.69
C TYR A 116 13.12 0.91 2.37
N ASP A 117 13.74 1.52 3.38
CA ASP A 117 15.05 2.15 3.26
C ASP A 117 16.13 1.20 3.78
N LYS A 118 16.98 0.73 2.89
CA LYS A 118 18.06 -0.20 3.25
C LYS A 118 19.07 0.40 4.22
N LYS A 119 19.30 1.69 4.15
CA LYS A 119 20.30 2.36 5.00
C LYS A 119 19.85 2.42 6.45
N THR A 120 18.61 2.86 6.67
CA THR A 120 18.05 2.99 8.01
C THR A 120 17.35 1.71 8.47
N LYS A 121 17.07 0.80 7.54
CA LYS A 121 16.32 -0.44 7.79
C LYS A 121 14.92 -0.14 8.33
N LYS A 122 14.33 0.93 7.84
CA LYS A 122 13.01 1.39 8.26
C LYS A 122 12.03 1.38 7.11
N HIS A 123 10.78 1.14 7.44
CA HIS A 123 9.68 1.32 6.50
C HIS A 123 9.13 2.73 6.67
N ILE A 124 8.76 3.34 5.53
CA ILE A 124 8.15 4.67 5.52
C ILE A 124 6.84 4.56 4.77
N CYS A 125 5.79 5.13 5.33
CA CYS A 125 4.47 5.13 4.76
C CYS A 125 3.97 6.55 4.55
N ARG A 126 3.33 6.81 3.41
CA ARG A 126 2.65 8.06 3.15
C ARG A 126 1.25 7.75 2.66
N ILE A 127 0.25 8.43 3.22
CA ILE A 127 -1.15 8.21 2.89
C ILE A 127 -1.78 9.54 2.54
N GLU A 128 -2.45 9.61 1.38
CA GLU A 128 -3.15 10.81 0.94
C GLU A 128 -4.53 10.44 0.44
N LYS A 129 -5.48 11.36 0.60
CA LYS A 129 -6.79 11.25 -0.01
C LYS A 129 -6.68 11.75 -1.44
N MET A 130 -7.21 10.97 -2.38
CA MET A 130 -7.27 11.39 -3.77
C MET A 130 -8.59 12.12 -4.00
N ASN A 131 -8.50 13.37 -4.39
CA ASN A 131 -9.66 14.21 -4.71
C ASN A 131 -9.67 14.54 -6.18
#